data_a653191c258e69104b8d16bb2021f285
#
_entry.id   a653191c258e69104b8d16bb2021f285
#
_cell.length_a   1.000
_cell.length_b   1.000
_cell.length_c   1.000
_cell.angle_alpha   90.00
_cell.angle_beta   90.00
_cell.angle_gamma   90.00
#
_symmetry.space_group_name_H-M   'P 1'
#
loop_
_entity.id
_entity.type
_entity.pdbx_description
1 polymer ?
#
loop_
_entity_poly.entity_id
_entity_poly.type
_entity_poly.pdbx_seq_one_letter_code
_entity_poly.pdbx_strand_id
1 'polypeptide(L)'
;VMQSQLVFQEEKERERLRIQNLLLSQAEKPALEHFFKGKSELSVLDIGCNDGARTFHRFSDDRISRVIGLEYNQQLVERANSQYGNTKFSFYQMDVDRDSFSADFQKLCTEPEDREFDLICLSFVLMHLHDGEKLLRTLKNFLKKGGVIFIAESNDRISTLAPDEKNLLGQFLDILKEDKYA
;
A
#
# COMPACT_ATOMS: atom_id res chain seq x y z
N VAL A 1 21.87 20.10 17.22
CA VAL A 1 21.17 19.13 18.07
C VAL A 1 19.81 18.77 17.47
N MET A 2 18.99 19.76 17.06
CA MET A 2 17.63 19.50 16.51
C MET A 2 17.64 18.79 15.15
N GLN A 3 18.58 19.13 14.25
CA GLN A 3 18.71 18.45 12.95
C GLN A 3 19.17 16.99 13.07
N SER A 4 20.07 16.69 14.01
CA SER A 4 20.52 15.29 14.24
C SER A 4 19.42 14.41 14.84
N GLN A 5 18.55 14.96 15.68
CA GLN A 5 17.38 14.23 16.21
C GLN A 5 16.34 13.93 15.14
N LEU A 6 16.07 14.88 14.22
CA LEU A 6 15.15 14.67 13.10
C LEU A 6 15.68 13.59 12.15
N VAL A 7 16.96 13.62 11.79
CA VAL A 7 17.58 12.59 10.93
C VAL A 7 17.52 11.21 11.59
N PHE A 8 17.77 11.12 12.88
CA PHE A 8 17.70 9.87 13.63
C PHE A 8 16.28 9.31 13.72
N GLN A 9 15.29 10.19 13.90
CA GLN A 9 13.87 9.80 13.86
C GLN A 9 13.44 9.30 12.47
N GLU A 10 13.91 9.96 11.41
CA GLU A 10 13.64 9.51 10.03
C GLU A 10 14.27 8.15 9.71
N GLU A 11 15.47 7.87 10.22
CA GLU A 11 16.14 6.57 10.04
C GLU A 11 15.42 5.46 10.78
N LYS A 12 15.03 5.70 12.04
CA LYS A 12 14.23 4.75 12.84
C LYS A 12 12.89 4.44 12.16
N GLU A 13 12.20 5.46 11.67
CA GLU A 13 10.92 5.28 10.99
C GLU A 13 11.09 4.48 9.69
N ARG A 14 12.13 4.72 8.90
CA ARG A 14 12.44 3.92 7.71
C ARG A 14 12.70 2.46 8.06
N GLU A 15 13.48 2.19 9.11
CA GLU A 15 13.75 0.82 9.55
C GLU A 15 12.48 0.12 10.06
N ARG A 16 11.64 0.82 10.82
CA ARG A 16 10.34 0.34 11.25
C ARG A 16 9.47 -0.05 10.05
N LEU A 17 9.33 0.84 9.07
CA LEU A 17 8.56 0.57 7.86
C LEU A 17 9.16 -0.58 7.04
N ARG A 18 10.49 -0.69 6.97
CA ARG A 18 11.16 -1.80 6.28
C ARG A 18 10.81 -3.14 6.92
N ILE A 19 10.89 -3.24 8.23
CA ILE A 19 10.55 -4.48 8.97
C ILE A 19 9.06 -4.78 8.84
N GLN A 20 8.20 -3.77 8.99
CA GLN A 20 6.76 -3.91 8.77
C GLN A 20 6.44 -4.44 7.38
N ASN A 21 7.08 -3.92 6.34
CA ASN A 21 6.90 -4.38 4.97
C ASN A 21 7.33 -5.84 4.77
N LEU A 22 8.40 -6.29 5.42
CA LEU A 22 8.83 -7.69 5.38
C LEU A 22 7.81 -8.61 6.06
N LEU A 23 7.31 -8.23 7.24
CA LEU A 23 6.28 -8.97 7.97
C LEU A 23 5.00 -9.12 7.15
N LEU A 24 4.52 -8.01 6.60
CA LEU A 24 3.31 -7.99 5.80
C LEU A 24 3.47 -8.80 4.51
N SER A 25 4.61 -8.70 3.84
CA SER A 25 4.87 -9.48 2.63
C SER A 25 4.79 -10.97 2.89
N GLN A 26 5.25 -11.46 4.05
CA GLN A 26 5.12 -12.86 4.43
C GLN A 26 3.65 -13.25 4.68
N ALA A 27 2.89 -12.42 5.39
CA ALA A 27 1.49 -12.69 5.72
C ALA A 27 0.57 -12.63 4.49
N GLU A 28 0.82 -11.71 3.56
CA GLU A 28 -0.01 -11.46 2.39
C GLU A 28 0.29 -12.39 1.22
N LYS A 29 1.53 -12.84 1.09
CA LYS A 29 1.99 -13.64 -0.04
C LYS A 29 1.07 -14.82 -0.40
N PRO A 30 0.62 -15.67 0.54
CA PRO A 30 -0.24 -16.80 0.21
C PRO A 30 -1.58 -16.38 -0.41
N ALA A 31 -2.18 -15.30 0.10
CA ALA A 31 -3.45 -14.79 -0.41
C ALA A 31 -3.31 -14.18 -1.80
N LEU A 32 -2.25 -13.41 -2.03
CA LEU A 32 -1.95 -12.82 -3.34
C LEU A 32 -1.62 -13.90 -4.37
N GLU A 33 -0.81 -14.90 -4.03
CA GLU A 33 -0.51 -16.03 -4.91
C GLU A 33 -1.75 -16.83 -5.26
N HIS A 34 -2.65 -17.04 -4.30
CA HIS A 34 -3.95 -17.69 -4.58
C HIS A 34 -4.77 -16.85 -5.56
N PHE A 35 -4.81 -15.52 -5.38
CA PHE A 35 -5.54 -14.63 -6.29
C PHE A 35 -4.93 -14.60 -7.70
N PHE A 36 -3.59 -14.59 -7.82
CA PHE A 36 -2.89 -14.53 -9.11
C PHE A 36 -2.91 -15.84 -9.89
N LYS A 37 -3.23 -16.97 -9.25
CA LYS A 37 -3.16 -18.29 -9.86
C LYS A 37 -4.03 -18.38 -11.11
N GLY A 38 -3.41 -18.72 -12.25
CA GLY A 38 -4.07 -18.90 -13.55
C GLY A 38 -4.56 -17.61 -14.20
N LYS A 39 -4.09 -16.44 -13.73
CA LYS A 39 -4.42 -15.12 -14.28
C LYS A 39 -3.20 -14.50 -14.92
N SER A 40 -3.43 -13.56 -15.85
CA SER A 40 -2.42 -12.72 -16.48
C SER A 40 -3.03 -11.35 -16.82
N GLU A 41 -2.20 -10.40 -17.22
CA GLU A 41 -2.62 -9.05 -17.61
C GLU A 41 -3.44 -8.33 -16.54
N LEU A 42 -3.10 -8.58 -15.26
CA LEU A 42 -3.82 -8.02 -14.13
C LEU A 42 -3.53 -6.52 -13.97
N SER A 43 -4.55 -5.75 -13.63
CA SER A 43 -4.44 -4.35 -13.22
C SER A 43 -4.65 -4.20 -11.71
N VAL A 44 -3.79 -3.42 -11.07
CA VAL A 44 -3.77 -3.23 -9.61
C VAL A 44 -3.87 -1.74 -9.28
N LEU A 45 -4.71 -1.42 -8.29
CA LEU A 45 -4.78 -0.12 -7.64
C LEU A 45 -4.32 -0.26 -6.18
N ASP A 46 -3.28 0.44 -5.79
CA ASP A 46 -2.74 0.44 -4.43
C ASP A 46 -3.02 1.78 -3.74
N ILE A 47 -3.89 1.76 -2.73
CA ILE A 47 -4.30 2.95 -1.99
C ILE A 47 -3.36 3.15 -0.80
N GLY A 48 -2.82 4.37 -0.65
CA GLY A 48 -1.83 4.67 0.40
C GLY A 48 -0.48 4.02 0.12
N CYS A 49 0.00 4.14 -1.14
CA CYS A 49 1.21 3.48 -1.61
C CYS A 49 2.52 4.00 -0.99
N ASN A 50 2.46 5.09 -0.20
CA ASN A 50 3.62 5.73 0.41
C ASN A 50 4.70 6.06 -0.65
N ASP A 51 5.97 5.78 -0.40
CA ASP A 51 7.09 6.00 -1.33
C ASP A 51 7.18 4.97 -2.49
N GLY A 52 6.18 4.15 -2.66
CA GLY A 52 6.07 3.16 -3.73
C GLY A 52 6.91 1.89 -3.57
N ALA A 53 7.84 1.83 -2.61
CA ALA A 53 8.74 0.69 -2.44
C ALA A 53 8.00 -0.64 -2.25
N ARG A 54 7.02 -0.66 -1.34
CA ARG A 54 6.21 -1.85 -1.09
C ARG A 54 5.35 -2.22 -2.29
N THR A 55 4.71 -1.24 -2.92
CA THR A 55 3.92 -1.42 -4.14
C THR A 55 4.75 -2.08 -5.22
N PHE A 56 5.95 -1.56 -5.48
CA PHE A 56 6.86 -2.10 -6.47
C PHE A 56 7.25 -3.54 -6.16
N HIS A 57 7.73 -3.83 -4.95
CA HIS A 57 8.16 -5.19 -4.57
C HIS A 57 7.01 -6.20 -4.57
N ARG A 58 5.79 -5.77 -4.24
CA ARG A 58 4.60 -6.63 -4.14
C ARG A 58 4.01 -6.97 -5.50
N PHE A 59 4.11 -6.04 -6.47
CA PHE A 59 3.42 -6.14 -7.75
C PHE A 59 4.37 -6.19 -8.96
N SER A 60 5.67 -6.47 -8.76
CA SER A 60 6.63 -6.71 -9.86
C SER A 60 6.46 -8.04 -10.57
N ASP A 61 5.39 -8.78 -10.26
CA ASP A 61 5.03 -10.06 -10.86
C ASP A 61 4.62 -9.91 -12.34
N ASP A 62 5.09 -10.82 -13.21
CA ASP A 62 4.83 -10.76 -14.66
C ASP A 62 3.35 -10.96 -15.02
N ARG A 63 2.54 -11.52 -14.10
CA ARG A 63 1.09 -11.64 -14.25
C ARG A 63 0.37 -10.29 -14.17
N ILE A 64 1.04 -9.24 -13.71
CA ILE A 64 0.49 -7.90 -13.54
C ILE A 64 1.03 -7.00 -14.64
N SER A 65 0.16 -6.42 -15.44
CA SER A 65 0.51 -5.52 -16.54
C SER A 65 0.49 -4.04 -16.15
N ARG A 66 -0.33 -3.65 -15.18
CA ARG A 66 -0.51 -2.26 -14.78
C ARG A 66 -0.71 -2.11 -13.27
N VAL A 67 -0.01 -1.14 -12.69
CA VAL A 67 -0.12 -0.77 -11.28
C VAL A 67 -0.27 0.74 -11.16
N ILE A 68 -1.32 1.19 -10.50
CA ILE A 68 -1.51 2.59 -10.09
C ILE A 68 -1.41 2.66 -8.57
N GLY A 69 -0.49 3.49 -8.07
CA GLY A 69 -0.39 3.84 -6.66
C GLY A 69 -0.99 5.21 -6.39
N LEU A 70 -1.84 5.33 -5.37
CA LEU A 70 -2.37 6.60 -4.90
C LEU A 70 -1.82 6.92 -3.53
N GLU A 71 -1.31 8.14 -3.37
CA GLU A 71 -0.77 8.64 -2.11
C GLU A 71 -1.17 10.12 -1.94
N TYR A 72 -1.48 10.51 -0.72
CA TYR A 72 -1.91 11.88 -0.44
C TYR A 72 -0.74 12.87 -0.39
N ASN A 73 0.45 12.40 -0.02
CA ASN A 73 1.65 13.22 0.12
C ASN A 73 2.40 13.33 -1.20
N GLN A 74 2.44 14.54 -1.76
CA GLN A 74 3.08 14.84 -3.04
C GLN A 74 4.58 14.45 -3.07
N GLN A 75 5.32 14.68 -1.99
CA GLN A 75 6.76 14.36 -1.95
C GLN A 75 7.03 12.85 -2.02
N LEU A 76 6.14 12.04 -1.41
CA LEU A 76 6.22 10.59 -1.50
C LEU A 76 5.89 10.10 -2.91
N VAL A 77 4.91 10.71 -3.57
CA VAL A 77 4.57 10.42 -4.97
C VAL A 77 5.73 10.73 -5.92
N GLU A 78 6.38 11.87 -5.74
CA GLU A 78 7.55 12.25 -6.54
C GLU A 78 8.69 11.26 -6.36
N ARG A 79 8.96 10.82 -5.12
CA ARG A 79 9.93 9.78 -4.81
C ARG A 79 9.56 8.45 -5.45
N ALA A 80 8.30 8.02 -5.31
CA ALA A 80 7.80 6.78 -5.89
C ALA A 80 7.98 6.75 -7.41
N ASN A 81 7.60 7.82 -8.12
CA ASN A 81 7.78 7.92 -9.56
C ASN A 81 9.26 7.97 -9.96
N SER A 82 10.11 8.69 -9.21
CA SER A 82 11.54 8.77 -9.48
C SER A 82 12.26 7.44 -9.35
N GLN A 83 11.85 6.60 -8.38
CA GLN A 83 12.52 5.34 -8.08
C GLN A 83 11.90 4.13 -8.79
N TYR A 84 10.59 4.12 -8.98
CA TYR A 84 9.83 2.95 -9.43
C TYR A 84 8.91 3.21 -10.62
N GLY A 85 8.68 4.49 -11.00
CA GLY A 85 7.83 4.86 -12.13
C GLY A 85 8.38 4.32 -13.45
N ASN A 86 7.52 3.65 -14.24
CA ASN A 86 7.83 3.10 -15.55
C ASN A 86 6.53 2.81 -16.33
N THR A 87 6.59 2.06 -17.41
CA THR A 87 5.40 1.72 -18.21
C THR A 87 4.35 0.90 -17.45
N LYS A 88 4.75 0.14 -16.44
CA LYS A 88 3.87 -0.68 -15.61
C LYS A 88 3.40 0.05 -14.36
N PHE A 89 4.26 0.85 -13.72
CA PHE A 89 4.01 1.53 -12.44
C PHE A 89 3.86 3.02 -12.63
N SER A 90 2.75 3.57 -12.14
CA SER A 90 2.48 5.00 -12.10
C SER A 90 1.93 5.40 -10.73
N PHE A 91 2.42 6.51 -10.19
CA PHE A 91 2.03 6.98 -8.86
C PHE A 91 1.46 8.39 -8.96
N TYR A 92 0.33 8.62 -8.30
CA TYR A 92 -0.40 9.89 -8.38
C TYR A 92 -0.76 10.40 -6.99
N GLN A 93 -0.66 11.73 -6.85
CA GLN A 93 -1.16 12.39 -5.65
C GLN A 93 -2.67 12.40 -5.65
N MET A 94 -3.26 11.81 -4.60
CA MET A 94 -4.70 11.80 -4.44
C MET A 94 -5.10 11.62 -2.97
N ASP A 95 -6.02 12.45 -2.52
CA ASP A 95 -6.65 12.33 -1.21
C ASP A 95 -7.94 11.53 -1.35
N VAL A 96 -7.91 10.27 -0.93
CA VAL A 96 -9.04 9.33 -1.07
C VAL A 96 -10.15 9.57 -0.05
N ASP A 97 -9.90 10.39 0.97
CA ASP A 97 -10.89 10.74 2.01
C ASP A 97 -11.80 11.92 1.58
N ARG A 98 -11.49 12.57 0.46
CA ARG A 98 -12.30 13.66 -0.08
C ARG A 98 -13.55 13.16 -0.77
N ASP A 99 -14.64 13.95 -0.66
CA ASP A 99 -15.87 13.70 -1.38
C ASP A 99 -15.71 13.69 -2.90
N SER A 100 -14.75 14.46 -3.41
CA SER A 100 -14.43 14.54 -4.84
C SER A 100 -13.61 13.37 -5.37
N PHE A 101 -13.10 12.46 -4.51
CA PHE A 101 -12.17 11.39 -4.89
C PHE A 101 -12.62 10.64 -6.15
N SER A 102 -13.86 10.18 -6.19
CA SER A 102 -14.37 9.42 -7.34
C SER A 102 -14.29 10.20 -8.66
N ALA A 103 -14.68 11.47 -8.62
CA ALA A 103 -14.64 12.34 -9.79
C ALA A 103 -13.21 12.69 -10.21
N ASP A 104 -12.33 12.91 -9.24
CA ASP A 104 -10.94 13.25 -9.51
C ASP A 104 -10.16 12.05 -10.04
N PHE A 105 -10.43 10.85 -9.54
CA PHE A 105 -9.86 9.62 -10.07
C PHE A 105 -10.34 9.32 -11.50
N GLN A 106 -11.62 9.56 -11.80
CA GLN A 106 -12.14 9.41 -13.16
C GLN A 106 -11.54 10.38 -14.17
N LYS A 107 -11.13 11.58 -13.74
CA LYS A 107 -10.40 12.52 -14.61
C LYS A 107 -8.95 12.08 -14.85
N LEU A 108 -8.35 11.42 -13.88
CA LEU A 108 -6.98 10.87 -13.99
C LEU A 108 -6.93 9.75 -15.03
N CYS A 109 -7.94 8.89 -15.04
CA CYS A 109 -8.05 7.76 -15.96
C CYS A 109 -8.82 8.21 -17.20
N THR A 110 -8.11 8.47 -18.30
CA THR A 110 -8.70 9.00 -19.54
C THR A 110 -9.65 8.02 -20.23
N GLU A 111 -9.24 6.73 -20.27
CA GLU A 111 -10.04 5.68 -20.89
C GLU A 111 -10.88 4.93 -19.85
N PRO A 112 -12.08 4.45 -20.19
CA PRO A 112 -12.97 3.73 -19.29
C PRO A 112 -12.31 2.48 -18.69
N GLU A 113 -11.59 1.70 -19.52
CA GLU A 113 -10.86 0.50 -19.09
C GLU A 113 -9.74 0.77 -18.09
N ASP A 114 -9.22 1.99 -18.07
CA ASP A 114 -8.20 2.41 -17.10
C ASP A 114 -8.77 2.65 -15.70
N ARG A 115 -10.08 2.70 -15.57
CA ARG A 115 -10.80 2.92 -14.31
C ARG A 115 -11.14 1.65 -13.55
N GLU A 116 -10.91 0.48 -14.17
CA GLU A 116 -11.28 -0.80 -13.58
C GLU A 116 -10.05 -1.65 -13.28
N PHE A 117 -10.07 -2.30 -12.11
CA PHE A 117 -8.95 -3.07 -11.60
C PHE A 117 -9.37 -4.49 -11.22
N ASP A 118 -8.46 -5.43 -11.42
CA ASP A 118 -8.60 -6.79 -10.95
C ASP A 118 -8.39 -6.89 -9.44
N LEU A 119 -7.50 -6.04 -8.91
CA LEU A 119 -7.13 -6.00 -7.51
C LEU A 119 -7.03 -4.55 -7.03
N ILE A 120 -7.73 -4.22 -5.93
CA ILE A 120 -7.56 -2.96 -5.21
C ILE A 120 -7.00 -3.30 -3.83
N CYS A 121 -5.88 -2.69 -3.47
CA CYS A 121 -5.22 -2.94 -2.19
C CYS A 121 -5.29 -1.72 -1.28
N LEU A 122 -5.55 -1.97 0.00
CA LEU A 122 -5.45 -1.00 1.08
C LEU A 122 -4.64 -1.63 2.21
N SER A 123 -3.56 -0.98 2.62
CA SER A 123 -2.72 -1.49 3.71
C SER A 123 -2.46 -0.40 4.73
N PHE A 124 -3.05 -0.54 5.92
CA PHE A 124 -3.00 0.47 7.00
C PHE A 124 -3.55 1.84 6.56
N VAL A 125 -4.61 1.85 5.77
CA VAL A 125 -5.23 3.07 5.24
C VAL A 125 -6.52 3.38 5.97
N LEU A 126 -7.38 2.38 6.17
CA LEU A 126 -8.73 2.60 6.69
C LEU A 126 -8.74 3.22 8.09
N MET A 127 -7.74 2.90 8.92
CA MET A 127 -7.57 3.47 10.26
C MET A 127 -7.31 4.98 10.28
N HIS A 128 -6.93 5.57 9.16
CA HIS A 128 -6.61 7.00 9.03
C HIS A 128 -7.74 7.82 8.38
N LEU A 129 -8.81 7.18 7.91
CA LEU A 129 -9.89 7.82 7.18
C LEU A 129 -11.04 8.22 8.11
N HIS A 130 -11.75 9.28 7.72
CA HIS A 130 -12.98 9.70 8.40
C HIS A 130 -14.13 8.72 8.13
N ASP A 131 -14.24 8.21 6.90
CA ASP A 131 -15.29 7.28 6.48
C ASP A 131 -14.74 6.19 5.55
N GLY A 132 -14.12 5.17 6.15
CA GLY A 132 -13.59 4.02 5.42
C GLY A 132 -14.68 3.23 4.68
N GLU A 133 -15.91 3.18 5.20
CA GLU A 133 -17.02 2.49 4.55
C GLU A 133 -17.41 3.18 3.24
N LYS A 134 -17.48 4.50 3.23
CA LYS A 134 -17.72 5.30 2.02
C LYS A 134 -16.64 5.05 0.97
N LEU A 135 -15.36 5.04 1.39
CA LEU A 135 -14.28 4.72 0.47
C LEU A 135 -14.46 3.33 -0.14
N LEU A 136 -14.72 2.30 0.66
CA LEU A 136 -14.91 0.93 0.15
C LEU A 136 -16.08 0.82 -0.82
N ARG A 137 -17.19 1.51 -0.55
CA ARG A 137 -18.33 1.59 -1.49
C ARG A 137 -17.94 2.26 -2.81
N THR A 138 -17.13 3.30 -2.76
CA THR A 138 -16.60 3.99 -3.95
C THR A 138 -15.67 3.09 -4.74
N LEU A 139 -14.71 2.44 -4.08
CA LEU A 139 -13.74 1.55 -4.70
C LEU A 139 -14.38 0.34 -5.40
N LYS A 140 -15.53 -0.12 -4.90
CA LYS A 140 -16.31 -1.18 -5.57
C LYS A 140 -16.67 -0.82 -7.02
N ASN A 141 -16.87 0.46 -7.34
CA ASN A 141 -17.18 0.89 -8.69
C ASN A 141 -15.97 0.90 -9.63
N PHE A 142 -14.78 0.70 -9.08
CA PHE A 142 -13.53 0.58 -9.83
C PHE A 142 -13.03 -0.87 -9.92
N LEU A 143 -13.85 -1.84 -9.52
CA LEU A 143 -13.53 -3.26 -9.67
C LEU A 143 -14.08 -3.81 -10.99
N LYS A 144 -13.23 -4.54 -11.71
CA LYS A 144 -13.68 -5.42 -12.79
C LYS A 144 -14.60 -6.51 -12.24
N LYS A 145 -15.38 -7.12 -13.12
CA LYS A 145 -16.17 -8.30 -12.76
C LYS A 145 -15.24 -9.43 -12.26
N GLY A 146 -15.44 -9.85 -11.03
CA GLY A 146 -14.57 -10.84 -10.36
C GLY A 146 -13.29 -10.27 -9.76
N GLY A 147 -13.12 -8.96 -9.79
CA GLY A 147 -12.07 -8.26 -9.05
C GLY A 147 -12.30 -8.29 -7.54
N VAL A 148 -11.24 -8.04 -6.78
CA VAL A 148 -11.28 -8.10 -5.32
C VAL A 148 -10.66 -6.86 -4.68
N ILE A 149 -11.14 -6.52 -3.49
CA ILE A 149 -10.48 -5.56 -2.60
C ILE A 149 -9.71 -6.36 -1.55
N PHE A 150 -8.41 -6.14 -1.48
CA PHE A 150 -7.53 -6.74 -0.48
C PHE A 150 -7.22 -5.70 0.60
N ILE A 151 -7.58 -6.02 1.85
CA ILE A 151 -7.39 -5.12 2.99
C ILE A 151 -6.44 -5.79 3.98
N ALA A 152 -5.37 -5.08 4.34
CA ALA A 152 -4.46 -5.47 5.40
C ALA A 152 -4.46 -4.38 6.48
N GLU A 153 -4.93 -4.72 7.67
CA GLU A 153 -4.94 -3.85 8.84
C GLU A 153 -4.36 -4.59 10.05
N SER A 154 -3.78 -3.87 10.99
CA SER A 154 -3.28 -4.46 12.23
C SER A 154 -4.35 -4.56 13.30
N ASN A 155 -4.30 -5.63 14.07
CA ASN A 155 -4.98 -5.71 15.35
C ASN A 155 -3.91 -5.80 16.45
N ASP A 156 -3.58 -4.70 17.09
CA ASP A 156 -2.51 -4.60 18.07
C ASP A 156 -2.72 -5.50 19.31
N ARG A 157 -3.94 -6.03 19.48
CA ARG A 157 -4.26 -6.93 20.59
C ARG A 157 -3.89 -8.39 20.32
N ILE A 158 -3.76 -8.77 19.05
CA ILE A 158 -3.50 -10.17 18.64
C ILE A 158 -2.55 -10.18 17.45
N SER A 159 -1.31 -9.72 17.67
CA SER A 159 -0.28 -9.79 16.61
C SER A 159 0.55 -11.05 16.79
N THR A 160 0.43 -11.99 15.85
CA THR A 160 1.28 -13.18 15.77
C THR A 160 1.79 -13.34 14.35
N LEU A 161 3.00 -13.82 14.19
CA LEU A 161 3.57 -14.20 12.90
C LEU A 161 4.08 -15.64 12.97
N ALA A 162 3.63 -16.47 12.05
CA ALA A 162 4.13 -17.84 11.93
C ALA A 162 4.19 -18.27 10.45
N PRO A 163 5.36 -18.75 9.97
CA PRO A 163 6.64 -18.80 10.68
C PRO A 163 7.35 -17.44 10.73
N ASP A 164 8.07 -17.15 11.81
CA ASP A 164 8.93 -15.97 11.97
C ASP A 164 10.40 -16.40 12.13
N GLU A 165 10.94 -17.05 11.11
CA GLU A 165 12.31 -17.59 11.09
C GLU A 165 13.39 -16.50 11.29
N LYS A 166 13.09 -15.26 10.91
CA LYS A 166 14.01 -14.11 11.04
C LYS A 166 13.73 -13.26 12.27
N ASN A 167 12.80 -13.67 13.12
CA ASN A 167 12.35 -12.90 14.28
C ASN A 167 11.94 -11.45 13.92
N LEU A 168 11.26 -11.28 12.79
CA LEU A 168 10.86 -9.95 12.29
C LEU A 168 9.84 -9.29 13.21
N LEU A 169 8.90 -10.07 13.74
CA LEU A 169 7.90 -9.54 14.68
C LEU A 169 8.57 -9.06 15.97
N GLY A 170 9.54 -9.81 16.50
CA GLY A 170 10.32 -9.39 17.66
C GLY A 170 11.05 -8.07 17.43
N GLN A 171 11.77 -7.96 16.32
CA GLN A 171 12.47 -6.73 15.93
C GLN A 171 11.50 -5.54 15.79
N PHE A 172 10.34 -5.73 15.17
CA PHE A 172 9.31 -4.70 15.05
C PHE A 172 8.79 -4.24 16.40
N LEU A 173 8.46 -5.18 17.30
CA LEU A 173 7.95 -4.87 18.64
C LEU A 173 9.00 -4.16 19.52
N ASP A 174 10.28 -4.48 19.34
CA ASP A 174 11.37 -3.83 20.09
C ASP A 174 11.50 -2.35 19.66
N ILE A 175 11.41 -2.05 18.36
CA ILE A 175 11.40 -0.66 17.86
C ILE A 175 10.21 0.11 18.44
N LEU A 176 9.01 -0.47 18.46
CA LEU A 176 7.82 0.17 19.01
C LEU A 176 7.93 0.45 20.52
N LYS A 177 8.63 -0.39 21.27
CA LYS A 177 8.86 -0.18 22.71
C LYS A 177 9.79 1.01 22.95
N GLU A 178 10.85 1.14 22.15
CA GLU A 178 11.79 2.26 22.26
C GLU A 178 11.10 3.61 22.03
N ASP A 179 10.16 3.70 21.08
CA ASP A 179 9.41 4.92 20.78
C ASP A 179 8.44 5.34 21.91
N LYS A 180 7.98 4.40 22.77
CA LYS A 180 7.07 4.71 23.89
C LYS A 180 7.78 5.28 25.12
N TYR A 181 9.10 5.22 25.18
CA TYR A 181 9.91 5.65 26.32
C TYR A 181 10.89 6.80 25.95
N ALA A 182 10.80 7.35 24.73
CA ALA A 182 11.54 8.52 24.27
C ALA A 182 10.69 9.79 24.34
#